data_9bf391f7016e26c522693038e7d212da
#
_entry.id   9bf391f7016e26c522693038e7d212da
#
_cell.length_a   1.000
_cell.length_b   1.000
_cell.length_c   1.000
_cell.angle_alpha   90.00
_cell.angle_beta   90.00
_cell.angle_gamma   90.00
#
_symmetry.space_group_name_H-M   'P 1'
#
loop_
_entity.id
_entity.type
_entity.pdbx_description
1 polymer ?
#
loop_
_entity_poly.entity_id
_entity_poly.type
_entity_poly.pdbx_seq_one_letter_code
_entity_poly.pdbx_strand_id
1 'polypeptide(L)'
;VGFRKYSLAEPVEIELETDRYHQFCMESDGQMLYCKIDGKSIMEIELPHYDEIQTIALEDEKEIILKVVNIAEEECPLEICLDTPIESGYTTGVITGNPSDKNSLEKPETVTEKYSYCTGADTCFTYSVPANSVNVLRLKKKG
;
A
#
# COMPACT_ATOMS: atom_id res chain seq x y z
N VAL A 1 -4.79 -19.22 -6.46
CA VAL A 1 -4.54 -17.76 -6.48
C VAL A 1 -5.18 -17.22 -7.74
N GLY A 2 -6.33 -16.57 -7.61
CA GLY A 2 -7.02 -15.97 -8.76
C GLY A 2 -6.48 -14.57 -9.02
N PHE A 3 -5.94 -14.32 -10.19
CA PHE A 3 -5.65 -12.96 -10.64
C PHE A 3 -6.97 -12.26 -10.97
N ARG A 4 -7.27 -11.16 -10.30
CA ARG A 4 -8.38 -10.29 -10.71
C ARG A 4 -7.89 -9.42 -11.87
N LYS A 5 -8.59 -9.50 -12.99
CA LYS A 5 -8.35 -8.62 -14.12
C LYS A 5 -9.21 -7.36 -13.91
N TYR A 6 -8.55 -6.21 -13.86
CA TYR A 6 -9.22 -4.91 -13.80
C TYR A 6 -9.13 -4.27 -15.19
N SER A 7 -10.24 -3.72 -15.68
CA SER A 7 -10.23 -2.83 -16.83
C SER A 7 -10.16 -1.39 -16.32
N LEU A 8 -9.16 -0.64 -16.74
CA LEU A 8 -8.99 0.78 -16.37
C LEU A 8 -9.83 1.70 -17.27
N ALA A 9 -10.18 1.25 -18.45
CA ALA A 9 -11.00 2.00 -19.41
C ALA A 9 -11.73 1.08 -20.37
N GLU A 10 -12.72 1.61 -21.06
CA GLU A 10 -13.39 0.92 -22.15
C GLU A 10 -12.45 0.80 -23.36
N PRO A 11 -12.58 -0.29 -24.15
CA PRO A 11 -11.80 -0.46 -25.36
C PRO A 11 -12.06 0.67 -26.37
N VAL A 12 -10.98 1.16 -26.98
CA VAL A 12 -11.05 2.15 -28.07
C VAL A 12 -10.71 1.45 -29.38
N GLU A 13 -11.62 1.53 -30.34
CA GLU A 13 -11.38 1.06 -31.70
C GLU A 13 -10.64 2.14 -32.50
N ILE A 14 -9.57 1.75 -33.17
CA ILE A 14 -8.75 2.62 -34.00
C ILE A 14 -8.48 1.95 -35.32
N GLU A 15 -8.64 2.71 -36.41
CA GLU A 15 -8.23 2.29 -37.75
C GLU A 15 -6.77 2.66 -37.95
N LEU A 16 -5.95 1.66 -38.28
CA LEU A 16 -4.53 1.83 -38.62
C LEU A 16 -4.24 1.38 -40.02
N GLU A 17 -3.34 2.10 -40.69
CA GLU A 17 -2.81 1.69 -42.00
C GLU A 17 -2.01 0.39 -41.83
N THR A 18 -2.26 -0.62 -42.64
CA THR A 18 -1.68 -1.97 -42.44
C THR A 18 -0.33 -2.17 -43.14
N ASP A 19 0.11 -1.20 -43.92
CA ASP A 19 1.31 -1.28 -44.78
C ASP A 19 2.53 -0.55 -44.21
N ARG A 20 2.46 -0.03 -42.99
CA ARG A 20 3.54 0.65 -42.30
C ARG A 20 3.63 0.30 -40.81
N TYR A 21 4.78 0.60 -40.20
CA TYR A 21 4.94 0.51 -38.73
C TYR A 21 4.30 1.71 -38.05
N HIS A 22 3.67 1.46 -36.90
CA HIS A 22 3.10 2.47 -36.03
C HIS A 22 3.88 2.55 -34.72
N GLN A 23 4.11 3.76 -34.25
CA GLN A 23 4.73 3.98 -32.95
C GLN A 23 3.64 4.06 -31.87
N PHE A 24 3.62 3.09 -30.95
CA PHE A 24 2.81 3.15 -29.74
C PHE A 24 3.63 3.73 -28.59
N CYS A 25 3.06 4.70 -27.87
CA CYS A 25 3.66 5.32 -26.70
C CYS A 25 2.67 5.34 -25.53
N MET A 26 3.13 4.97 -24.35
CA MET A 26 2.42 5.16 -23.09
C MET A 26 3.25 6.04 -22.16
N GLU A 27 2.63 7.10 -21.64
CA GLU A 27 3.22 8.05 -20.70
C GLU A 27 2.31 8.19 -19.49
N SER A 28 2.88 8.34 -18.31
CA SER A 28 2.10 8.62 -17.09
C SER A 28 2.78 9.71 -16.27
N ASP A 29 1.98 10.57 -15.67
CA ASP A 29 2.41 11.56 -14.68
C ASP A 29 2.07 11.14 -13.22
N GLY A 30 1.59 9.90 -13.05
CA GLY A 30 1.17 9.35 -11.75
C GLY A 30 -0.32 9.55 -11.46
N GLN A 31 -1.00 10.46 -12.13
CA GLN A 31 -2.45 10.68 -12.01
C GLN A 31 -3.18 10.25 -13.28
N MET A 32 -2.54 10.47 -14.43
CA MET A 32 -3.09 10.16 -15.73
C MET A 32 -2.17 9.19 -16.47
N LEU A 33 -2.75 8.33 -17.29
CA LEU A 33 -2.08 7.50 -18.29
C LEU A 33 -2.50 7.97 -19.66
N TYR A 34 -1.52 8.35 -20.46
CA TYR A 34 -1.71 8.85 -21.83
C TYR A 34 -1.24 7.79 -22.82
N CYS A 35 -2.14 7.35 -23.71
CA CYS A 35 -1.81 6.42 -24.78
C CYS A 35 -1.82 7.15 -26.11
N LYS A 36 -0.75 7.02 -26.87
CA LYS A 36 -0.58 7.69 -28.18
C LYS A 36 -0.18 6.68 -29.25
N ILE A 37 -0.66 6.91 -30.47
CA ILE A 37 -0.18 6.22 -31.67
C ILE A 37 0.24 7.28 -32.70
N ASP A 38 1.46 7.15 -33.20
CA ASP A 38 2.10 8.10 -34.13
C ASP A 38 2.03 9.56 -33.64
N GLY A 39 2.20 9.75 -32.33
CA GLY A 39 2.12 11.05 -31.64
C GLY A 39 0.70 11.58 -31.42
N LYS A 40 -0.34 10.90 -31.92
CA LYS A 40 -1.74 11.29 -31.71
C LYS A 40 -2.29 10.62 -30.47
N SER A 41 -2.89 11.40 -29.54
CA SER A 41 -3.58 10.87 -28.36
C SER A 41 -4.78 10.03 -28.81
N ILE A 42 -4.87 8.81 -28.28
CA ILE A 42 -5.96 7.88 -28.54
C ILE A 42 -6.76 7.58 -27.29
N MET A 43 -6.14 7.72 -26.11
CA MET A 43 -6.79 7.44 -24.84
C MET A 43 -6.10 8.21 -23.72
N GLU A 44 -6.89 8.73 -22.80
CA GLU A 44 -6.45 9.33 -21.55
C GLU A 44 -7.23 8.67 -20.43
N ILE A 45 -6.53 8.13 -19.44
CA ILE A 45 -7.12 7.34 -18.36
C ILE A 45 -6.71 7.97 -17.05
N GLU A 46 -7.66 8.32 -16.20
CA GLU A 46 -7.40 8.68 -14.83
C GLU A 46 -6.99 7.42 -14.05
N LEU A 47 -5.82 7.45 -13.45
CA LEU A 47 -5.33 6.34 -12.64
C LEU A 47 -6.03 6.35 -11.28
N PRO A 48 -6.33 5.18 -10.70
CA PRO A 48 -6.88 5.12 -9.37
C PRO A 48 -5.95 5.83 -8.38
N HIS A 49 -6.50 6.80 -7.66
CA HIS A 49 -5.79 7.40 -6.54
C HIS A 49 -5.79 6.42 -5.37
N TYR A 50 -4.62 6.13 -4.84
CA TYR A 50 -4.47 5.34 -3.63
C TYR A 50 -4.02 6.26 -2.50
N ASP A 51 -4.74 6.21 -1.38
CA ASP A 51 -4.27 6.86 -0.16
C ASP A 51 -2.91 6.29 0.24
N GLU A 52 -1.99 7.14 0.64
CA GLU A 52 -0.64 6.73 1.05
C GLU A 52 -0.64 5.82 2.27
N ILE A 53 -1.67 5.94 3.10
CA ILE A 53 -1.93 5.07 4.25
C ILE A 53 -3.12 4.16 3.95
N GLN A 54 -2.87 2.85 3.96
CA GLN A 54 -3.90 1.83 3.84
C GLN A 54 -4.03 1.07 5.15
N THR A 55 -5.26 0.88 5.62
CA THR A 55 -5.51 0.20 6.89
C THR A 55 -6.54 -0.91 6.75
N ILE A 56 -6.37 -1.97 7.55
CA ILE A 56 -7.38 -3.00 7.75
C ILE A 56 -7.37 -3.44 9.22
N ALA A 57 -8.54 -3.58 9.79
CA ALA A 57 -8.73 -4.09 11.14
C ALA A 57 -9.38 -5.48 11.12
N LEU A 58 -8.87 -6.37 11.93
CA LEU A 58 -9.44 -7.69 12.22
C LEU A 58 -9.64 -7.78 13.72
N GLU A 59 -10.70 -8.43 14.15
CA GLU A 59 -11.07 -8.53 15.56
C GLU A 59 -11.55 -9.94 15.87
N ASP A 60 -11.17 -10.44 17.03
CA ASP A 60 -11.75 -11.62 17.66
C ASP A 60 -12.16 -11.32 19.11
N GLU A 61 -12.47 -12.36 19.90
CA GLU A 61 -12.89 -12.20 21.30
C GLU A 61 -11.79 -11.63 22.22
N LYS A 62 -10.51 -11.75 21.83
CA LYS A 62 -9.35 -11.48 22.71
C LYS A 62 -8.50 -10.32 22.24
N GLU A 63 -8.40 -10.11 20.93
CA GLU A 63 -7.49 -9.11 20.37
C GLU A 63 -8.08 -8.39 19.17
N ILE A 64 -7.50 -7.22 18.88
CA ILE A 64 -7.68 -6.46 17.65
C ILE A 64 -6.33 -6.49 16.93
N ILE A 65 -6.34 -6.85 15.65
CA ILE A 65 -5.15 -6.83 14.78
C ILE A 65 -5.34 -5.72 13.75
N LEU A 66 -4.49 -4.70 13.84
CA LEU A 66 -4.45 -3.63 12.84
C LEU A 66 -3.29 -3.89 11.89
N LYS A 67 -3.56 -3.86 10.61
CA LYS A 67 -2.55 -3.87 9.55
C LYS A 67 -2.55 -2.51 8.90
N VAL A 68 -1.38 -1.87 8.87
CA VAL A 68 -1.19 -0.52 8.32
C VAL A 68 -0.06 -0.58 7.31
N VAL A 69 -0.33 -0.10 6.11
CA VAL A 69 0.67 0.06 5.05
C VAL A 69 0.87 1.55 4.80
N ASN A 70 2.11 2.00 4.84
CA ASN A 70 2.51 3.34 4.45
C ASN A 70 3.40 3.24 3.21
N ILE A 71 2.92 3.77 2.08
CA ILE A 71 3.67 3.84 0.83
C ILE A 71 4.36 5.20 0.62
N ALA A 72 4.13 6.16 1.53
CA ALA A 72 4.80 7.45 1.49
C ALA A 72 6.28 7.33 1.87
N GLU A 73 7.07 8.26 1.39
CA GLU A 73 8.50 8.39 1.72
C GLU A 73 8.75 9.02 3.10
N GLU A 74 7.68 9.41 3.79
CA GLU A 74 7.70 10.04 5.11
C GLU A 74 6.97 9.21 6.16
N GLU A 75 7.40 9.37 7.40
CA GLU A 75 6.71 8.83 8.56
C GLU A 75 5.38 9.57 8.77
N CYS A 76 4.33 8.83 9.08
CA CYS A 76 2.99 9.39 9.29
C CYS A 76 2.48 9.08 10.70
N PRO A 77 2.13 10.09 11.52
CA PRO A 77 1.41 9.86 12.77
C PRO A 77 -0.04 9.48 12.48
N LEU A 78 -0.42 8.28 12.89
CA LEU A 78 -1.78 7.75 12.74
C LEU A 78 -2.49 7.77 14.10
N GLU A 79 -3.59 8.47 14.19
CA GLU A 79 -4.48 8.39 15.34
C GLU A 79 -5.37 7.15 15.22
N ILE A 80 -5.28 6.29 16.23
CA ILE A 80 -6.05 5.03 16.30
C ILE A 80 -7.06 5.18 17.42
N CYS A 81 -8.36 5.16 17.08
CA CYS A 81 -9.47 5.19 18.04
C CYS A 81 -10.28 3.89 17.90
N LEU A 82 -10.53 3.24 19.02
CA LEU A 82 -11.18 1.95 19.14
C LEU A 82 -12.44 2.06 20.00
N ASP A 83 -13.47 1.30 19.66
CA ASP A 83 -14.72 1.25 20.43
C ASP A 83 -14.62 0.32 21.65
N THR A 84 -13.53 -0.44 21.74
CA THR A 84 -13.30 -1.45 22.78
C THR A 84 -12.10 -1.08 23.65
N PRO A 85 -12.19 -1.17 24.99
CA PRO A 85 -11.03 -1.00 25.88
C PRO A 85 -9.96 -2.04 25.62
N ILE A 86 -8.71 -1.59 25.53
CA ILE A 86 -7.53 -2.44 25.30
C ILE A 86 -6.51 -2.31 26.44
N GLU A 87 -5.60 -3.31 26.56
CA GLU A 87 -4.42 -3.22 27.40
C GLU A 87 -3.47 -2.14 26.86
N SER A 88 -2.69 -1.49 27.75
CA SER A 88 -1.74 -0.46 27.33
C SER A 88 -0.51 -1.03 26.61
N GLY A 89 -0.24 -2.31 26.81
CA GLY A 89 0.85 -3.03 26.15
C GLY A 89 0.38 -3.71 24.87
N TYR A 90 1.17 -3.58 23.79
CA TYR A 90 0.87 -4.20 22.51
C TYR A 90 2.15 -4.62 21.78
N THR A 91 2.01 -5.51 20.81
CA THR A 91 3.14 -5.93 19.98
C THR A 91 3.00 -5.38 18.57
N THR A 92 4.14 -5.04 17.96
CA THR A 92 4.22 -4.64 16.57
C THR A 92 5.16 -5.55 15.79
N GLY A 93 4.75 -5.91 14.56
CA GLY A 93 5.62 -6.48 13.53
C GLY A 93 5.74 -5.45 12.41
N VAL A 94 6.96 -5.01 12.09
CA VAL A 94 7.19 -3.94 11.13
C VAL A 94 8.19 -4.39 10.08
N ILE A 95 7.80 -4.28 8.81
CA ILE A 95 8.71 -4.37 7.66
C ILE A 95 8.83 -2.96 7.11
N THR A 96 10.05 -2.43 7.07
CA THR A 96 10.36 -1.11 6.49
C THR A 96 11.75 -1.14 5.87
N GLY A 97 12.01 -0.24 4.94
CA GLY A 97 13.29 -0.12 4.26
C GLY A 97 13.19 0.77 3.03
N ASN A 98 14.26 0.81 2.26
CA ASN A 98 14.24 1.50 0.97
C ASN A 98 13.41 0.67 -0.03
N PRO A 99 12.54 1.27 -0.86
CA PRO A 99 11.73 0.54 -1.86
C PRO A 99 12.54 -0.32 -2.85
N SER A 100 13.83 0.01 -3.04
CA SER A 100 14.75 -0.77 -3.88
C SER A 100 15.43 -1.94 -3.16
N ASP A 101 15.29 -2.04 -1.84
CA ASP A 101 15.89 -3.12 -1.06
C ASP A 101 15.28 -4.47 -1.42
N LYS A 102 16.13 -5.48 -1.46
CA LYS A 102 15.70 -6.86 -1.75
C LYS A 102 16.57 -7.87 -1.01
N ASN A 103 15.98 -8.97 -0.67
CA ASN A 103 16.71 -10.11 -0.14
C ASN A 103 17.46 -10.81 -1.26
N SER A 104 18.66 -11.33 -0.95
CA SER A 104 19.49 -12.16 -1.83
C SER A 104 19.98 -13.37 -1.06
N LEU A 105 20.60 -14.32 -1.75
CA LEU A 105 21.22 -15.48 -1.11
C LEU A 105 22.35 -15.09 -0.15
N GLU A 106 23.04 -13.98 -0.44
CA GLU A 106 24.16 -13.47 0.38
C GLU A 106 23.66 -12.61 1.54
N LYS A 107 22.50 -11.93 1.38
CA LYS A 107 21.86 -11.05 2.36
C LYS A 107 20.36 -11.37 2.45
N PRO A 108 19.99 -12.48 3.08
CA PRO A 108 18.60 -12.97 3.08
C PRO A 108 17.68 -12.13 3.99
N GLU A 109 18.23 -11.30 4.86
CA GLU A 109 17.49 -10.52 5.86
C GLU A 109 17.60 -9.01 5.66
N THR A 110 17.89 -8.56 4.43
CA THR A 110 17.92 -7.12 4.12
C THR A 110 16.52 -6.50 4.34
N VAL A 111 15.48 -7.22 3.92
CA VAL A 111 14.08 -6.88 4.18
C VAL A 111 13.50 -7.98 5.05
N THR A 112 13.26 -7.68 6.32
CA THR A 112 12.74 -8.62 7.30
C THR A 112 11.80 -7.95 8.29
N GLU A 113 10.88 -8.71 8.86
CA GLU A 113 9.97 -8.24 9.90
C GLU A 113 10.72 -8.07 11.22
N LYS A 114 10.53 -6.93 11.87
CA LYS A 114 11.07 -6.62 13.19
C LYS A 114 9.93 -6.57 14.20
N TYR A 115 10.03 -7.35 15.23
CA TYR A 115 9.04 -7.38 16.31
C TYR A 115 9.47 -6.47 17.46
N SER A 116 8.53 -5.74 18.03
CA SER A 116 8.72 -4.90 19.20
C SER A 116 7.52 -5.00 20.13
N TYR A 117 7.78 -4.80 21.42
CA TYR A 117 6.74 -4.61 22.42
C TYR A 117 6.67 -3.12 22.78
N CYS A 118 5.48 -2.55 22.64
CA CYS A 118 5.19 -1.15 22.89
C CYS A 118 4.21 -0.99 24.04
N THR A 119 4.20 0.19 24.64
CA THR A 119 3.28 0.57 25.72
C THR A 119 2.68 1.94 25.45
N GLY A 120 1.61 2.28 26.14
CA GLY A 120 0.94 3.58 25.99
C GLY A 120 -0.26 3.56 25.06
N ALA A 121 -0.69 2.36 24.61
CA ALA A 121 -1.96 2.24 23.92
C ALA A 121 -3.13 2.49 24.90
N ASP A 122 -4.15 3.14 24.39
CA ASP A 122 -5.44 3.35 25.05
C ASP A 122 -6.53 3.28 23.99
N THR A 123 -7.77 3.52 24.36
CA THR A 123 -8.91 3.57 23.44
C THR A 123 -8.68 4.53 22.26
N CYS A 124 -8.00 5.66 22.49
CA CYS A 124 -7.43 6.52 21.44
C CYS A 124 -5.94 6.75 21.74
N PHE A 125 -5.09 6.47 20.76
CA PHE A 125 -3.64 6.71 20.86
C PHE A 125 -3.03 6.98 19.50
N THR A 126 -1.84 7.58 19.48
CA THR A 126 -1.10 7.84 18.25
C THR A 126 -0.04 6.77 18.05
N TYR A 127 0.01 6.20 16.83
CA TYR A 127 1.06 5.32 16.36
C TYR A 127 1.81 5.99 15.21
N SER A 128 3.12 6.05 15.31
CA SER A 128 3.96 6.58 14.23
C SER A 128 4.24 5.46 13.21
N VAL A 129 3.69 5.60 12.01
CA VAL A 129 3.83 4.63 10.92
C VAL A 129 5.06 4.98 10.10
N PRO A 130 6.14 4.17 10.13
CA PRO A 130 7.36 4.47 9.37
C PRO A 130 7.10 4.62 7.88
N ALA A 131 7.96 5.38 7.21
CA ALA A 131 7.98 5.48 5.75
C ALA A 131 8.17 4.10 5.10
N ASN A 132 7.56 3.89 3.93
CA ASN A 132 7.71 2.67 3.11
C ASN A 132 7.60 1.40 3.96
N SER A 133 6.47 1.22 4.67
CA SER A 133 6.36 0.18 5.67
C SER A 133 5.05 -0.60 5.62
N VAL A 134 5.14 -1.84 6.10
CA VAL A 134 4.00 -2.69 6.45
C VAL A 134 4.07 -2.96 7.93
N ASN A 135 3.00 -2.63 8.64
CA ASN A 135 2.91 -2.71 10.10
C ASN A 135 1.76 -3.63 10.51
N VAL A 136 2.00 -4.45 11.51
CA VAL A 136 0.96 -5.29 12.15
C VAL A 136 0.99 -4.99 13.64
N LEU A 137 -0.07 -4.40 14.16
CA LEU A 137 -0.25 -4.12 15.58
C LEU A 137 -1.21 -5.16 16.17
N ARG A 138 -0.86 -5.76 17.29
CA ARG A 138 -1.72 -6.69 18.03
C ARG A 138 -2.05 -6.10 19.40
N LEU A 139 -3.32 -5.76 19.58
CA LEU A 139 -3.87 -5.04 20.70
C LEU A 139 -4.79 -5.98 21.49
N LYS A 140 -4.42 -6.34 22.71
CA LYS A 140 -5.26 -7.19 23.55
C LYS A 140 -6.40 -6.40 24.16
N LYS A 141 -7.59 -6.98 24.13
CA LYS A 141 -8.76 -6.42 24.80
C LYS A 141 -8.64 -6.59 26.32
N LYS A 142 -9.14 -5.59 27.05
CA LYS A 142 -9.35 -5.74 28.50
C LYS A 142 -10.52 -6.68 28.73
N GLY A 143 -10.28 -7.70 29.53
CA GLY A 143 -11.32 -8.64 29.96
C GLY A 143 -12.32 -7.99 30.92
#